data_d1ac08eb19a7e3e9c5270745f15ec0b7
#
_entry.id   d1ac08eb19a7e3e9c5270745f15ec0b7
#
_cell.length_a   1.000
_cell.length_b   1.000
_cell.length_c   1.000
_cell.angle_alpha   90.00
_cell.angle_beta   90.00
_cell.angle_gamma   90.00
#
_symmetry.space_group_name_H-M   'P 1'
#
loop_
_entity.id
_entity.type
_entity.pdbx_description
1 polymer ?
#
loop_
_entity_poly.entity_id
_entity_poly.type
_entity_poly.pdbx_seq_one_letter_code
_entity_poly.pdbx_strand_id
1 'polypeptide(L)'
;MKQVLNAGKYNATLNDYLREVHCICPKCGNNAVITAESKFALPWRPYEVSLVCHSCPNRESWPSANWKSDFTNFNPALGIELYFGYRLAFQVSIKGQCLVVFSPVHAADIAEYVAATNRPSPANSKWSMVNRLPKWVKIAKNRAAVLRALNKLHRHVET
;
A
#
# COMPACT_ATOMS: atom_id res chain seq x y z
N MET A 1 25.36 -12.18 -1.05
CA MET A 1 24.60 -12.83 -2.14
C MET A 1 23.72 -11.78 -2.79
N LYS A 2 23.92 -11.50 -4.06
CA LYS A 2 23.02 -10.60 -4.80
C LYS A 2 21.71 -11.36 -5.00
N GLN A 3 20.66 -10.98 -4.29
CA GLN A 3 19.34 -11.51 -4.57
C GLN A 3 18.94 -11.08 -5.98
N VAL A 4 18.80 -12.05 -6.86
CA VAL A 4 18.17 -11.82 -8.16
C VAL A 4 16.69 -11.68 -7.89
N LEU A 5 16.22 -10.46 -8.00
CA LEU A 5 14.81 -10.15 -7.78
C LEU A 5 13.97 -10.76 -8.90
N ASN A 6 12.94 -11.47 -8.53
CA ASN A 6 12.03 -12.10 -9.50
C ASN A 6 11.30 -11.00 -10.28
N ALA A 7 11.56 -10.92 -11.59
CA ALA A 7 10.96 -9.91 -12.47
C ALA A 7 9.43 -9.89 -12.42
N GLY A 8 8.78 -11.02 -12.13
CA GLY A 8 7.32 -11.11 -11.97
C GLY A 8 6.78 -10.29 -10.81
N LYS A 9 7.53 -10.12 -9.72
CA LYS A 9 7.13 -9.36 -8.53
C LYS A 9 7.05 -7.86 -8.80
N TYR A 10 7.89 -7.33 -9.69
CA TYR A 10 7.88 -5.91 -10.04
C TYR A 10 6.84 -5.51 -11.07
N ASN A 11 6.14 -6.47 -11.65
CA ASN A 11 5.00 -6.21 -12.52
C ASN A 11 3.71 -5.96 -11.75
N ALA A 12 3.72 -6.15 -10.43
CA ALA A 12 2.56 -5.86 -9.59
C ALA A 12 2.16 -4.38 -9.72
N THR A 13 0.86 -4.14 -9.84
CA THR A 13 0.28 -2.80 -9.87
C THR A 13 -0.18 -2.39 -8.48
N LEU A 14 -0.48 -1.11 -8.28
CA LEU A 14 -1.09 -0.65 -7.02
C LEU A 14 -2.39 -1.39 -6.71
N ASN A 15 -3.15 -1.79 -7.73
CA ASN A 15 -4.39 -2.55 -7.55
C ASN A 15 -4.16 -3.90 -6.86
N ASP A 16 -3.01 -4.52 -7.05
CA ASP A 16 -2.68 -5.80 -6.40
C ASP A 16 -2.55 -5.66 -4.88
N TYR A 17 -2.27 -4.45 -4.40
CA TYR A 17 -2.14 -4.14 -2.97
C TYR A 17 -3.44 -3.61 -2.34
N LEU A 18 -4.51 -3.44 -3.12
CA LEU A 18 -5.79 -2.95 -2.62
C LEU A 18 -6.67 -4.04 -1.99
N ARG A 19 -6.22 -5.28 -1.99
CA ARG A 19 -6.94 -6.40 -1.35
C ARG A 19 -6.86 -6.33 0.17
N GLU A 20 -5.80 -5.74 0.71
CA GLU A 20 -5.62 -5.53 2.13
C GLU A 20 -5.05 -4.12 2.34
N VAL A 21 -5.81 -3.30 3.04
CA VAL A 21 -5.44 -1.91 3.31
C VAL A 21 -5.57 -1.63 4.80
N HIS A 22 -4.50 -1.16 5.41
CA HIS A 22 -4.49 -0.77 6.82
C HIS A 22 -4.84 0.71 6.96
N CYS A 23 -5.81 1.00 7.81
CA CYS A 23 -6.27 2.36 8.07
C CYS A 23 -6.37 2.65 9.57
N ILE A 24 -6.60 3.90 9.89
CA ILE A 24 -6.89 4.32 11.27
C ILE A 24 -8.38 4.11 11.53
N CYS A 25 -8.70 3.34 12.56
CA CYS A 25 -10.08 3.10 12.95
C CYS A 25 -10.77 4.41 13.34
N PRO A 26 -11.93 4.74 12.75
CA PRO A 26 -12.63 5.97 13.06
C PRO A 26 -13.23 6.00 14.47
N LYS A 27 -13.33 4.85 15.14
CA LYS A 27 -13.92 4.74 16.49
C LYS A 27 -12.88 4.83 17.60
N CYS A 28 -11.73 4.17 17.46
CA CYS A 28 -10.75 4.12 18.56
C CYS A 28 -9.38 4.72 18.19
N GLY A 29 -9.13 5.07 16.94
CA GLY A 29 -7.87 5.63 16.49
C GLY A 29 -6.73 4.64 16.33
N ASN A 30 -6.94 3.36 16.57
CA ASN A 30 -5.95 2.31 16.38
C ASN A 30 -6.02 1.72 14.97
N ASN A 31 -5.13 0.78 14.68
CA ASN A 31 -5.08 0.14 13.37
C ASN A 31 -6.31 -0.71 13.09
N ALA A 32 -6.88 -0.54 11.91
CA ALA A 32 -7.93 -1.38 11.38
C ALA A 32 -7.53 -1.90 10.01
N VAL A 33 -8.04 -3.07 9.63
CA VAL A 33 -7.72 -3.72 8.37
C VAL A 33 -8.95 -3.77 7.49
N ILE A 34 -8.81 -3.28 6.27
CA ILE A 34 -9.80 -3.38 5.22
C ILE A 34 -9.41 -4.54 4.31
N THR A 35 -10.33 -5.47 4.10
CA THR A 35 -10.16 -6.57 3.17
C THR A 35 -11.16 -6.41 2.02
N ALA A 36 -10.67 -6.46 0.79
CA ALA A 36 -11.49 -6.32 -0.41
C ALA A 36 -11.35 -7.54 -1.30
N GLU A 37 -12.49 -8.11 -1.69
CA GLU A 37 -12.55 -9.26 -2.58
C GLU A 37 -13.00 -8.82 -3.98
N SER A 38 -12.24 -9.23 -5.00
CA SER A 38 -12.55 -8.95 -6.40
C SER A 38 -12.39 -10.20 -7.24
N LYS A 39 -13.30 -10.37 -8.22
CA LYS A 39 -13.21 -11.46 -9.20
C LYS A 39 -12.16 -11.21 -10.27
N PHE A 40 -11.81 -9.94 -10.51
CA PHE A 40 -10.90 -9.54 -11.57
C PHE A 40 -9.77 -8.69 -11.01
N ALA A 41 -8.56 -8.96 -11.47
CA ALA A 41 -7.42 -8.13 -11.16
C ALA A 41 -7.51 -6.76 -11.88
N LEU A 42 -7.93 -6.76 -13.13
CA LEU A 42 -8.13 -5.58 -13.95
C LEU A 42 -9.40 -5.74 -14.82
N PRO A 43 -10.33 -4.79 -14.79
CA PRO A 43 -10.37 -3.65 -13.86
C PRO A 43 -10.67 -4.10 -12.43
N TRP A 44 -10.04 -3.43 -11.47
CA TRP A 44 -10.29 -3.70 -10.05
C TRP A 44 -11.72 -3.31 -9.69
N ARG A 45 -12.51 -4.29 -9.35
CA ARG A 45 -13.90 -4.12 -8.93
C ARG A 45 -14.22 -5.09 -7.80
N PRO A 46 -14.06 -4.66 -6.55
CA PRO A 46 -14.39 -5.54 -5.44
C PRO A 46 -15.89 -5.76 -5.35
N TYR A 47 -16.29 -6.96 -5.02
CA TYR A 47 -17.69 -7.31 -4.76
C TYR A 47 -18.02 -7.31 -3.28
N GLU A 48 -17.01 -7.34 -2.42
CA GLU A 48 -17.14 -7.30 -0.97
C GLU A 48 -15.98 -6.55 -0.36
N VAL A 49 -16.27 -5.62 0.55
CA VAL A 49 -15.28 -4.86 1.29
C VAL A 49 -15.66 -4.86 2.76
N SER A 50 -14.73 -5.26 3.63
CA SER A 50 -14.95 -5.35 5.07
C SER A 50 -13.83 -4.65 5.81
N LEU A 51 -14.18 -3.90 6.86
CA LEU A 51 -13.24 -3.29 7.79
C LEU A 51 -13.39 -3.97 9.15
N VAL A 52 -12.27 -4.38 9.73
CA VAL A 52 -12.21 -4.97 11.06
C VAL A 52 -11.16 -4.23 11.88
N CYS A 53 -11.57 -3.67 13.01
CA CYS A 53 -10.64 -3.15 14.01
C CYS A 53 -10.28 -4.25 15.00
N HIS A 54 -8.97 -4.37 15.30
CA HIS A 54 -8.50 -5.36 16.27
C HIS A 54 -8.48 -4.82 17.71
N SER A 55 -8.63 -3.53 17.90
CA SER A 55 -8.57 -2.86 19.21
C SER A 55 -9.93 -2.50 19.79
N CYS A 56 -10.97 -2.44 18.95
CA CYS A 56 -12.34 -2.18 19.39
C CYS A 56 -13.32 -3.03 18.57
N PRO A 57 -14.63 -3.10 18.96
CA PRO A 57 -15.61 -3.92 18.25
C PRO A 57 -16.01 -3.39 16.86
N ASN A 58 -15.43 -2.29 16.39
CA ASN A 58 -15.85 -1.69 15.14
C ASN A 58 -15.65 -2.62 13.95
N ARG A 59 -16.73 -2.86 13.22
CA ARG A 59 -16.76 -3.62 11.97
C ARG A 59 -17.65 -2.88 10.98
N GLU A 60 -17.18 -2.71 9.76
CA GLU A 60 -17.92 -2.07 8.69
C GLU A 60 -17.81 -2.92 7.43
N SER A 61 -18.86 -2.93 6.65
CA SER A 61 -18.87 -3.61 5.35
C SER A 61 -19.85 -2.92 4.41
N TRP A 62 -19.63 -3.09 3.12
CA TRP A 62 -20.59 -2.66 2.14
C TRP A 62 -20.62 -3.60 0.94
N PRO A 63 -21.78 -3.81 0.32
CA PRO A 63 -21.91 -4.63 -0.87
C PRO A 63 -21.43 -3.86 -2.10
N SER A 64 -20.93 -4.59 -3.10
CA SER A 64 -20.41 -4.05 -4.35
C SER A 64 -21.36 -3.11 -5.09
N ALA A 65 -22.67 -3.30 -4.93
CA ALA A 65 -23.68 -2.47 -5.56
C ALA A 65 -23.62 -0.99 -5.14
N ASN A 66 -23.07 -0.71 -3.95
CA ASN A 66 -22.93 0.65 -3.43
C ASN A 66 -21.61 1.28 -3.80
N TRP A 67 -20.72 0.55 -4.42
CA TRP A 67 -19.41 1.04 -4.75
C TRP A 67 -19.44 1.86 -6.04
N LYS A 68 -19.28 3.14 -5.91
CA LYS A 68 -19.06 4.04 -7.03
C LYS A 68 -17.57 4.08 -7.30
N SER A 69 -17.12 3.25 -8.21
CA SER A 69 -15.71 3.16 -8.60
C SER A 69 -15.27 4.39 -9.36
N ASP A 70 -15.03 5.45 -8.64
CA ASP A 70 -14.34 6.57 -9.25
C ASP A 70 -12.87 6.57 -8.78
N PHE A 71 -12.11 5.61 -9.29
CA PHE A 71 -10.66 5.57 -9.07
C PHE A 71 -9.93 6.79 -9.63
N THR A 72 -10.62 7.59 -10.45
CA THR A 72 -10.00 8.78 -11.03
C THR A 72 -9.63 9.80 -9.97
N ASN A 73 -10.31 9.78 -8.83
CA ASN A 73 -10.05 10.69 -7.71
C ASN A 73 -9.19 10.09 -6.61
N PHE A 74 -8.76 8.83 -6.77
CA PHE A 74 -7.88 8.22 -5.80
C PHE A 74 -6.48 8.85 -5.87
N ASN A 75 -6.14 9.57 -4.81
CA ASN A 75 -4.82 10.16 -4.67
C ASN A 75 -4.18 9.66 -3.37
N PRO A 76 -3.28 8.66 -3.46
CA PRO A 76 -2.63 8.14 -2.26
C PRO A 76 -1.77 9.18 -1.54
N ALA A 77 -1.37 10.25 -2.21
CA ALA A 77 -0.62 11.34 -1.59
C ALA A 77 -1.43 12.09 -0.51
N LEU A 78 -2.75 12.00 -0.54
CA LEU A 78 -3.61 12.57 0.50
C LEU A 78 -3.67 11.72 1.77
N GLY A 79 -3.09 10.51 1.75
CA GLY A 79 -3.07 9.63 2.91
C GLY A 79 -4.43 9.03 3.29
N ILE A 80 -5.38 9.02 2.36
CA ILE A 80 -6.75 8.54 2.57
C ILE A 80 -6.96 7.30 1.71
N GLU A 81 -7.52 6.25 2.32
CA GLU A 81 -7.85 5.03 1.59
C GLU A 81 -9.15 5.19 0.79
N LEU A 82 -9.30 4.33 -0.22
CA LEU A 82 -10.33 4.54 -1.24
C LEU A 82 -11.72 3.97 -0.92
N TYR A 83 -11.83 3.00 0.00
CA TYR A 83 -13.08 2.27 0.22
C TYR A 83 -14.06 3.00 1.12
N PHE A 84 -13.58 3.47 2.27
CA PHE A 84 -14.38 4.15 3.28
C PHE A 84 -14.00 5.64 3.46
N GLY A 85 -12.86 6.06 2.88
CA GLY A 85 -12.34 7.41 3.03
C GLY A 85 -11.63 7.65 4.36
N TYR A 86 -11.13 6.61 5.02
CA TYR A 86 -10.39 6.73 6.26
C TYR A 86 -8.90 6.96 6.01
N ARG A 87 -8.23 7.46 7.03
CA ARG A 87 -6.79 7.74 6.96
C ARG A 87 -5.99 6.44 6.91
N LEU A 88 -5.02 6.36 6.02
CA LEU A 88 -4.09 5.23 5.95
C LEU A 88 -3.25 5.15 7.22
N ALA A 89 -3.07 3.92 7.73
CA ALA A 89 -2.31 3.68 8.95
C ALA A 89 -0.80 3.83 8.73
N PHE A 90 -0.30 3.50 7.55
CA PHE A 90 1.13 3.48 7.26
C PHE A 90 1.52 4.66 6.39
N GLN A 91 2.19 5.61 7.00
CA GLN A 91 2.77 6.77 6.33
C GLN A 91 4.22 6.93 6.76
N VAL A 92 5.09 7.10 5.79
CA VAL A 92 6.51 7.33 6.00
C VAL A 92 6.84 8.76 5.58
N SER A 93 7.38 9.55 6.50
CA SER A 93 7.76 10.92 6.22
C SER A 93 9.28 11.05 6.30
N ILE A 94 9.90 11.53 5.22
CA ILE A 94 11.34 11.74 5.13
C ILE A 94 11.59 13.09 4.49
N LYS A 95 12.31 13.96 5.19
CA LYS A 95 12.71 15.29 4.68
C LYS A 95 11.55 16.09 4.10
N GLY A 96 10.41 16.07 4.79
CA GLY A 96 9.21 16.79 4.36
C GLY A 96 8.41 16.14 3.25
N GLN A 97 8.81 14.95 2.81
CA GLN A 97 8.06 14.18 1.81
C GLN A 97 7.40 12.96 2.42
N CYS A 98 6.21 12.62 1.96
CA CYS A 98 5.41 11.53 2.51
C CYS A 98 5.24 10.40 1.50
N LEU A 99 5.46 9.18 1.96
CA LEU A 99 5.13 7.95 1.24
C LEU A 99 4.01 7.25 1.99
N VAL A 100 2.91 6.95 1.30
CA VAL A 100 1.82 6.14 1.85
C VAL A 100 1.96 4.69 1.42
N VAL A 101 1.63 3.79 2.32
CA VAL A 101 1.76 2.35 2.14
C VAL A 101 0.45 1.70 2.58
N PHE A 102 -0.08 0.78 1.78
CA PHE A 102 -1.39 0.20 2.04
C PHE A 102 -1.38 -0.90 3.10
N SER A 103 -0.28 -1.69 3.15
CA SER A 103 -0.19 -2.87 4.00
C SER A 103 1.26 -3.22 4.30
N PRO A 104 1.51 -4.13 5.27
CA PRO A 104 2.85 -4.65 5.51
C PRO A 104 3.47 -5.32 4.29
N VAL A 105 2.68 -6.03 3.48
CA VAL A 105 3.17 -6.65 2.23
C VAL A 105 3.63 -5.59 1.24
N HIS A 106 2.86 -4.53 1.07
CA HIS A 106 3.24 -3.39 0.22
C HIS A 106 4.55 -2.75 0.72
N ALA A 107 4.67 -2.52 2.03
CA ALA A 107 5.89 -1.99 2.64
C ALA A 107 7.10 -2.90 2.38
N ALA A 108 6.95 -4.21 2.54
CA ALA A 108 8.00 -5.18 2.32
C ALA A 108 8.48 -5.19 0.86
N ASP A 109 7.55 -5.13 -0.07
CA ASP A 109 7.87 -5.12 -1.51
C ASP A 109 8.59 -3.83 -1.92
N ILE A 110 8.18 -2.69 -1.36
CA ILE A 110 8.91 -1.43 -1.57
C ILE A 110 10.32 -1.52 -0.98
N ALA A 111 10.46 -2.04 0.23
CA ALA A 111 11.76 -2.17 0.90
C ALA A 111 12.71 -3.06 0.10
N GLU A 112 12.23 -4.18 -0.40
CA GLU A 112 13.00 -5.11 -1.23
C GLU A 112 13.50 -4.42 -2.51
N TYR A 113 12.63 -3.68 -3.19
CA TYR A 113 12.98 -2.91 -4.38
C TYR A 113 14.01 -1.82 -4.09
N VAL A 114 13.83 -1.08 -3.01
CA VAL A 114 14.75 0.01 -2.61
C VAL A 114 16.13 -0.55 -2.24
N ALA A 115 16.17 -1.70 -1.57
CA ALA A 115 17.42 -2.35 -1.16
C ALA A 115 18.21 -2.95 -2.34
N ALA A 116 17.55 -3.26 -3.46
CA ALA A 116 18.18 -3.91 -4.59
C ALA A 116 19.19 -3.00 -5.30
N THR A 117 20.36 -3.54 -5.61
CA THR A 117 21.39 -2.83 -6.39
C THR A 117 21.12 -2.92 -7.89
N ASN A 118 20.63 -4.06 -8.34
CA ASN A 118 20.22 -4.27 -9.74
C ASN A 118 18.71 -4.33 -9.81
N ARG A 119 18.09 -3.20 -10.15
CA ARG A 119 16.64 -3.09 -10.27
C ARG A 119 16.23 -3.42 -11.70
N PRO A 120 15.50 -4.52 -11.93
CA PRO A 120 14.98 -4.78 -13.27
C PRO A 120 13.95 -3.70 -13.63
N SER A 121 14.03 -3.20 -14.85
CA SER A 121 12.98 -2.37 -15.43
C SER A 121 11.86 -3.31 -15.86
N PRO A 122 10.66 -3.22 -15.23
CA PRO A 122 9.56 -4.06 -15.68
C PRO A 122 9.18 -3.66 -17.12
N ALA A 123 9.11 -4.63 -18.01
CA ALA A 123 8.56 -4.43 -19.35
C ALA A 123 7.08 -4.03 -19.22
N ASN A 124 6.60 -3.01 -19.91
CA ASN A 124 5.23 -2.48 -19.83
C ASN A 124 4.84 -1.85 -18.49
N SER A 125 5.70 -1.09 -17.94
CA SER A 125 5.72 -0.80 -16.52
C SER A 125 5.11 0.53 -16.11
N LYS A 126 4.40 1.23 -16.98
CA LYS A 126 3.73 2.50 -16.66
C LYS A 126 2.84 2.38 -15.42
N TRP A 127 2.21 1.23 -15.22
CA TRP A 127 1.27 0.98 -14.13
C TRP A 127 1.85 0.14 -12.99
N SER A 128 3.12 -0.31 -13.09
CA SER A 128 3.74 -1.06 -12.01
C SER A 128 3.88 -0.20 -10.76
N MET A 129 3.73 -0.82 -9.59
CA MET A 129 3.86 -0.16 -8.30
C MET A 129 5.22 0.53 -8.17
N VAL A 130 6.31 -0.14 -8.56
CA VAL A 130 7.67 0.38 -8.43
C VAL A 130 7.92 1.62 -9.31
N ASN A 131 7.32 1.69 -10.48
CA ASN A 131 7.43 2.87 -11.35
C ASN A 131 6.57 4.04 -10.87
N ARG A 132 5.54 3.75 -10.07
CA ARG A 132 4.69 4.75 -9.44
C ARG A 132 5.28 5.31 -8.16
N LEU A 133 6.35 4.73 -7.64
CA LEU A 133 7.04 5.26 -6.48
C LEU A 133 7.61 6.65 -6.78
N PRO A 134 7.49 7.59 -5.82
CA PRO A 134 8.10 8.91 -5.98
C PRO A 134 9.61 8.80 -6.25
N LYS A 135 10.12 9.71 -7.05
CA LYS A 135 11.54 9.72 -7.42
C LYS A 135 12.45 9.75 -6.21
N TRP A 136 12.09 10.50 -5.16
CA TRP A 136 12.90 10.61 -3.94
C TRP A 136 13.06 9.28 -3.19
N VAL A 137 12.11 8.36 -3.32
CA VAL A 137 12.19 7.00 -2.74
C VAL A 137 13.26 6.17 -3.45
N LYS A 138 13.44 6.39 -4.74
CA LYS A 138 14.32 5.60 -5.60
C LYS A 138 15.77 6.09 -5.64
N ILE A 139 16.03 7.29 -5.14
CA ILE A 139 17.37 7.89 -5.16
C ILE A 139 18.27 7.20 -4.13
N ALA A 140 19.49 6.85 -4.56
CA ALA A 140 20.46 6.13 -3.72
C ALA A 140 20.77 6.82 -2.40
N LYS A 141 20.85 8.16 -2.39
CA LYS A 141 21.15 8.92 -1.17
C LYS A 141 20.09 8.80 -0.07
N ASN A 142 18.86 8.47 -0.45
CA ASN A 142 17.73 8.32 0.49
C ASN A 142 17.52 6.86 0.91
N ARG A 143 18.24 5.91 0.30
CA ARG A 143 18.01 4.47 0.49
C ARG A 143 18.00 4.06 1.96
N ALA A 144 19.01 4.43 2.71
CA ALA A 144 19.12 4.03 4.12
C ALA A 144 17.98 4.61 4.96
N ALA A 145 17.60 5.86 4.75
CA ALA A 145 16.50 6.51 5.48
C ALA A 145 15.15 5.88 5.13
N VAL A 146 14.90 5.59 3.85
CA VAL A 146 13.67 4.93 3.39
C VAL A 146 13.55 3.54 4.00
N LEU A 147 14.62 2.74 3.97
CA LEU A 147 14.61 1.38 4.53
C LEU A 147 14.37 1.39 6.04
N ARG A 148 15.01 2.30 6.78
CA ARG A 148 14.76 2.43 8.22
C ARG A 148 13.30 2.75 8.52
N ALA A 149 12.71 3.66 7.77
CA ALA A 149 11.33 4.07 7.95
C ALA A 149 10.35 2.95 7.62
N LEU A 150 10.57 2.21 6.52
CA LEU A 150 9.73 1.07 6.14
C LEU A 150 9.84 -0.07 7.16
N ASN A 151 11.04 -0.33 7.69
CA ASN A 151 11.24 -1.36 8.70
C ASN A 151 10.56 -1.05 10.04
N LYS A 152 10.41 0.23 10.38
CA LYS A 152 9.63 0.63 11.56
C LYS A 152 8.15 0.28 11.42
N LEU A 153 7.59 0.32 10.22
CA LEU A 153 6.19 -0.03 9.99
C LEU A 153 5.90 -1.48 10.34
N HIS A 154 6.83 -2.39 10.06
CA HIS A 154 6.68 -3.80 10.43
C HIS A 154 6.56 -4.01 11.94
N ARG A 155 7.30 -3.26 12.73
CA ARG A 155 7.30 -3.41 14.21
C ARG A 155 5.99 -2.96 14.85
N HIS A 156 5.26 -2.06 14.21
CA HIS A 156 3.98 -1.58 14.74
C HIS A 156 2.82 -2.54 14.50
N VAL A 157 3.00 -3.52 13.62
CA VAL A 157 1.95 -4.51 13.31
C VAL A 157 2.04 -5.73 14.21
N GLU A 158 3.23 -6.02 14.75
CA GLU A 158 3.46 -7.16 15.64
C GLU A 158 3.11 -6.88 17.12
N THR A 159 2.78 -5.66 17.43
CA THR A 159 2.30 -5.26 18.75
C THR A 159 0.80 -4.98 18.74
#